data_092eea0bf06f68bbbf0b9cfe0a84fa5b
#
_entry.id   092eea0bf06f68bbbf0b9cfe0a84fa5b
#
_cell.length_a   1.000
_cell.length_b   1.000
_cell.length_c   1.000
_cell.angle_alpha   90.00
_cell.angle_beta   90.00
_cell.angle_gamma   90.00
#
_symmetry.space_group_name_H-M   'P 1'
#
loop_
_entity.id
_entity.type
_entity.pdbx_description
1 polymer ?
#
loop_
_entity_poly.entity_id
_entity_poly.type
_entity_poly.pdbx_seq_one_letter_code
_entity_poly.pdbx_strand_id
1 'polypeptide(L)'
;MSKSHFGLIGLGVMGENLVLNAERNGFSSVVYNRTYAKTEDFLNGRGREKNIQGATDLEDFVGKLERPRRILMMVKAGPAVDAVVDQLSPYLEEGDLLIDGGNSDYHDTERRVKQLESKSFGFIGMGVSGGAKGALEGPSMMPGGTKASYEAIESLVNKMAAQ
;
A
#
# COMPACT_ATOMS: atom_id res chain seq x y z
N MET A 1 0.76 9.34 -19.40
CA MET A 1 0.68 7.98 -18.83
C MET A 1 -0.56 7.88 -17.94
N SER A 2 -1.23 6.74 -17.99
CA SER A 2 -2.40 6.52 -17.13
C SER A 2 -1.98 6.40 -15.67
N LYS A 3 -2.87 6.79 -14.77
CA LYS A 3 -2.65 6.68 -13.33
C LYS A 3 -2.78 5.22 -12.90
N SER A 4 -2.03 4.86 -11.86
CA SER A 4 -2.06 3.51 -11.31
C SER A 4 -3.22 3.30 -10.33
N HIS A 5 -3.72 2.07 -10.25
CA HIS A 5 -4.85 1.71 -9.39
C HIS A 5 -4.52 1.82 -7.90
N PHE A 6 -3.28 1.49 -7.51
CA PHE A 6 -2.86 1.64 -6.12
C PHE A 6 -1.35 1.84 -6.03
N GLY A 7 -0.89 2.25 -4.86
CA GLY A 7 0.53 2.42 -4.57
C GLY A 7 0.99 1.50 -3.45
N LEU A 8 2.26 1.11 -3.49
CA LEU A 8 2.87 0.33 -2.43
C LEU A 8 4.19 0.94 -2.00
N ILE A 9 4.34 1.15 -0.71
CA ILE A 9 5.57 1.65 -0.08
C ILE A 9 6.21 0.52 0.71
N GLY A 10 7.48 0.24 0.45
CA GLY A 10 8.26 -0.78 1.14
C GLY A 10 8.46 -2.03 0.33
N LEU A 11 9.55 -2.08 -0.44
CA LEU A 11 9.90 -3.20 -1.31
C LEU A 11 10.79 -4.22 -0.59
N GLY A 12 10.34 -4.69 0.57
CA GLY A 12 10.87 -5.91 1.17
C GLY A 12 10.25 -7.13 0.49
N VAL A 13 10.53 -8.32 1.04
CA VAL A 13 10.03 -9.58 0.47
C VAL A 13 8.51 -9.59 0.33
N MET A 14 7.79 -9.17 1.37
CA MET A 14 6.33 -9.15 1.35
C MET A 14 5.80 -8.11 0.35
N GLY A 15 6.37 -6.91 0.36
CA GLY A 15 5.93 -5.83 -0.54
C GLY A 15 6.08 -6.19 -2.01
N GLU A 16 7.21 -6.73 -2.41
CA GLU A 16 7.43 -7.18 -3.79
C GLU A 16 6.41 -8.22 -4.21
N ASN A 17 6.17 -9.22 -3.37
CA ASN A 17 5.24 -10.30 -3.68
C ASN A 17 3.79 -9.81 -3.74
N LEU A 18 3.40 -8.88 -2.89
CA LEU A 18 2.05 -8.29 -2.93
C LEU A 18 1.81 -7.49 -4.21
N VAL A 19 2.80 -6.71 -4.65
CA VAL A 19 2.71 -5.98 -5.92
C VAL A 19 2.56 -6.91 -7.11
N LEU A 20 3.34 -7.99 -7.15
CA LEU A 20 3.26 -8.99 -8.21
C LEU A 20 1.92 -9.72 -8.20
N ASN A 21 1.38 -10.01 -7.01
CA ASN A 21 0.04 -10.58 -6.87
C ASN A 21 -1.02 -9.65 -7.47
N ALA A 22 -0.99 -8.38 -7.09
CA ALA A 22 -1.96 -7.40 -7.58
C ALA A 22 -1.87 -7.23 -9.11
N GLU A 23 -0.66 -7.17 -9.65
CA GLU A 23 -0.46 -7.05 -11.10
C GLU A 23 -1.03 -8.25 -11.85
N ARG A 24 -0.79 -9.45 -11.34
CA ARG A 24 -1.34 -10.68 -11.93
C ARG A 24 -2.87 -10.67 -11.92
N ASN A 25 -3.48 -10.00 -10.95
CA ASN A 25 -4.93 -9.88 -10.83
C ASN A 25 -5.50 -8.64 -11.54
N GLY A 26 -4.71 -7.97 -12.38
CA GLY A 26 -5.17 -6.90 -13.24
C GLY A 26 -5.04 -5.49 -12.68
N PHE A 27 -4.34 -5.30 -11.56
CA PHE A 27 -4.13 -3.98 -10.96
C PHE A 27 -2.79 -3.39 -11.36
N SER A 28 -2.80 -2.18 -11.89
CA SER A 28 -1.57 -1.41 -12.08
C SER A 28 -1.15 -0.77 -10.75
N SER A 29 0.15 -0.60 -10.56
CA SER A 29 0.69 -0.04 -9.33
C SER A 29 1.85 0.91 -9.56
N VAL A 30 2.08 1.79 -8.58
CA VAL A 30 3.31 2.55 -8.45
C VAL A 30 3.96 2.12 -7.14
N VAL A 31 5.28 1.91 -7.17
CA VAL A 31 6.05 1.46 -6.01
C VAL A 31 7.07 2.51 -5.59
N TYR A 32 7.29 2.59 -4.30
CA TYR A 32 8.29 3.46 -3.70
C TYR A 32 9.00 2.73 -2.57
N ASN A 33 10.30 2.89 -2.50
CA ASN A 33 11.09 2.40 -1.40
C ASN A 33 12.06 3.50 -0.97
N ARG A 34 12.27 3.66 0.32
CA ARG A 34 13.16 4.69 0.86
C ARG A 34 14.55 4.63 0.23
N THR A 35 15.05 3.41 0.00
CA THR A 35 16.28 3.20 -0.77
C THR A 35 15.91 2.97 -2.23
N TYR A 36 16.15 3.95 -3.09
CA TYR A 36 15.75 3.90 -4.49
C TYR A 36 16.37 2.72 -5.26
N ALA A 37 17.57 2.30 -4.88
CA ALA A 37 18.21 1.14 -5.51
C ALA A 37 17.32 -0.11 -5.47
N LYS A 38 16.55 -0.32 -4.42
CA LYS A 38 15.61 -1.44 -4.34
C LYS A 38 14.47 -1.32 -5.34
N THR A 39 13.96 -0.11 -5.56
CA THR A 39 12.94 0.15 -6.58
C THR A 39 13.48 -0.18 -7.96
N GLU A 40 14.68 0.31 -8.26
CA GLU A 40 15.34 0.08 -9.55
C GLU A 40 15.61 -1.40 -9.77
N ASP A 41 16.16 -2.10 -8.79
CA ASP A 41 16.44 -3.54 -8.88
C ASP A 41 15.15 -4.35 -9.12
N PHE A 42 14.07 -4.00 -8.42
CA PHE A 42 12.79 -4.68 -8.60
C PHE A 42 12.24 -4.47 -10.01
N LEU A 43 12.25 -3.24 -10.51
CA LEU A 43 11.72 -2.92 -11.84
C LEU A 43 12.56 -3.51 -12.97
N ASN A 44 13.86 -3.68 -12.76
CA ASN A 44 14.75 -4.30 -13.72
C ASN A 44 14.77 -5.84 -13.64
N GLY A 45 14.24 -6.38 -12.54
CA GLY A 45 14.18 -7.81 -12.27
C GLY A 45 12.75 -8.35 -12.33
N ARG A 46 12.19 -8.70 -11.16
CA ARG A 46 10.89 -9.36 -11.06
C ARG A 46 9.71 -8.52 -11.57
N GLY A 47 9.83 -7.19 -11.51
CA GLY A 47 8.79 -6.27 -12.01
C GLY A 47 8.95 -5.88 -13.47
N ARG A 48 9.95 -6.43 -14.16
CA ARG A 48 10.24 -6.07 -15.55
C ARG A 48 9.08 -6.42 -16.48
N GLU A 49 8.77 -5.50 -17.38
CA GLU A 49 7.71 -5.66 -18.38
C GLU A 49 6.32 -5.86 -17.79
N LYS A 50 6.13 -5.48 -16.52
CA LYS A 50 4.85 -5.56 -15.84
C LYS A 50 4.22 -4.17 -15.70
N ASN A 51 2.96 -4.14 -15.36
CA ASN A 51 2.21 -2.88 -15.21
C ASN A 51 2.49 -2.23 -13.85
N ILE A 52 3.78 -1.99 -13.59
CA ILE A 52 4.29 -1.45 -12.33
C ILE A 52 5.25 -0.29 -12.65
N GLN A 53 4.98 0.87 -12.07
CA GLN A 53 5.84 2.05 -12.20
C GLN A 53 6.64 2.25 -10.92
N GLY A 54 7.79 2.91 -11.02
CA GLY A 54 8.57 3.33 -9.85
C GLY A 54 8.43 4.83 -9.62
N ALA A 55 8.66 5.26 -8.38
CA ALA A 55 8.73 6.67 -8.02
C ALA A 55 10.02 6.96 -7.29
N THR A 56 10.57 8.15 -7.52
CA THR A 56 11.84 8.57 -6.90
C THR A 56 11.63 9.28 -5.57
N ASP A 57 10.47 9.87 -5.38
CA ASP A 57 10.08 10.52 -4.12
C ASP A 57 8.58 10.36 -3.90
N LEU A 58 8.10 10.80 -2.74
CA LEU A 58 6.69 10.62 -2.36
C LEU A 58 5.76 11.54 -3.14
N GLU A 59 6.20 12.72 -3.54
CA GLU A 59 5.39 13.60 -4.39
C GLU A 59 5.11 12.94 -5.75
N ASP A 60 6.16 12.42 -6.39
CA ASP A 60 6.07 11.68 -7.65
C ASP A 60 5.17 10.43 -7.47
N PHE A 61 5.36 9.71 -6.36
CA PHE A 61 4.57 8.53 -6.02
C PHE A 61 3.07 8.84 -5.98
N VAL A 62 2.69 9.84 -5.19
CA VAL A 62 1.28 10.22 -5.04
C VAL A 62 0.71 10.74 -6.37
N GLY A 63 1.52 11.50 -7.11
CA GLY A 63 1.10 12.06 -8.40
C GLY A 63 0.80 11.01 -9.48
N LYS A 64 1.32 9.79 -9.34
CA LYS A 64 1.09 8.69 -10.28
C LYS A 64 -0.14 7.84 -9.95
N LEU A 65 -0.85 8.16 -8.87
CA LEU A 65 -2.01 7.38 -8.41
C LEU A 65 -3.32 8.01 -8.84
N GLU A 66 -4.29 7.16 -9.24
CA GLU A 66 -5.66 7.63 -9.48
C GLU A 66 -6.35 7.97 -8.16
N ARG A 67 -7.31 8.88 -8.22
CA ARG A 67 -8.09 9.32 -7.05
C ARG A 67 -9.43 8.59 -6.96
N PRO A 68 -9.93 8.28 -5.75
CA PRO A 68 -9.23 8.41 -4.47
C PRO A 68 -8.05 7.45 -4.39
N ARG A 69 -6.93 7.92 -3.83
CA ARG A 69 -5.70 7.13 -3.81
C ARG A 69 -5.77 6.04 -2.76
N ARG A 70 -5.18 4.89 -3.07
CA ARG A 70 -5.09 3.74 -2.18
C ARG A 70 -3.63 3.38 -2.05
N ILE A 71 -3.07 3.55 -0.86
CA ILE A 71 -1.64 3.37 -0.62
C ILE A 71 -1.42 2.31 0.45
N LEU A 72 -0.79 1.20 0.07
CA LEU A 72 -0.43 0.11 0.98
C LEU A 72 0.98 0.33 1.50
N MET A 73 1.11 0.45 2.82
CA MET A 73 2.40 0.64 3.47
C MET A 73 2.87 -0.68 4.06
N MET A 74 3.97 -1.20 3.53
CA MET A 74 4.63 -2.43 4.01
C MET A 74 5.94 -2.03 4.69
N VAL A 75 5.80 -1.27 5.76
CA VAL A 75 6.93 -0.78 6.55
C VAL A 75 6.83 -1.33 7.98
N LYS A 76 7.95 -1.28 8.71
CA LYS A 76 7.99 -1.78 10.08
C LYS A 76 6.95 -1.08 10.96
N ALA A 77 6.20 -1.85 11.74
CA ALA A 77 5.24 -1.32 12.70
C ALA A 77 5.91 -0.39 13.71
N GLY A 78 5.18 0.60 14.18
CA GLY A 78 5.65 1.58 15.15
C GLY A 78 5.95 2.93 14.53
N PRO A 79 6.99 3.64 14.99
CA PRO A 79 7.30 5.00 14.53
C PRO A 79 7.52 5.14 13.02
N ALA A 80 7.98 4.09 12.35
CA ALA A 80 8.20 4.13 10.90
C ALA A 80 6.89 4.38 10.14
N VAL A 81 5.77 3.80 10.60
CA VAL A 81 4.45 4.03 9.99
C VAL A 81 4.05 5.50 10.15
N ASP A 82 4.19 6.05 11.35
CA ASP A 82 3.85 7.45 11.61
C ASP A 82 4.69 8.40 10.76
N ALA A 83 5.97 8.10 10.59
CA ALA A 83 6.87 8.90 9.75
C ALA A 83 6.41 8.92 8.29
N VAL A 84 6.03 7.78 7.74
CA VAL A 84 5.53 7.68 6.37
C VAL A 84 4.21 8.44 6.22
N VAL A 85 3.30 8.28 7.17
CA VAL A 85 2.03 9.02 7.19
C VAL A 85 2.26 10.52 7.16
N ASP A 86 3.16 11.01 8.01
CA ASP A 86 3.49 12.43 8.08
C ASP A 86 4.11 12.94 6.77
N GLN A 87 4.96 12.16 6.14
CA GLN A 87 5.59 12.52 4.87
C GLN A 87 4.61 12.52 3.69
N LEU A 88 3.62 11.64 3.72
CA LEU A 88 2.60 11.56 2.68
C LEU A 88 1.52 12.67 2.81
N SER A 89 1.19 13.04 4.02
CA SER A 89 0.05 13.94 4.31
C SER A 89 0.01 15.21 3.47
N PRO A 90 1.12 15.91 3.20
CA PRO A 90 1.07 17.13 2.38
C PRO A 90 0.60 16.92 0.94
N TYR A 91 0.70 15.70 0.44
CA TYR A 91 0.36 15.35 -0.96
C TYR A 91 -1.00 14.68 -1.09
N LEU A 92 -1.61 14.29 0.04
CA LEU A 92 -2.90 13.60 0.02
C LEU A 92 -4.05 14.60 -0.09
N GLU A 93 -5.17 14.10 -0.58
CA GLU A 93 -6.40 14.87 -0.73
C GLU A 93 -7.55 14.14 -0.04
N GLU A 94 -8.65 14.86 0.21
CA GLU A 94 -9.83 14.27 0.83
C GLU A 94 -10.27 13.01 0.11
N GLY A 95 -10.54 11.97 0.85
CA GLY A 95 -10.96 10.67 0.33
C GLY A 95 -9.82 9.70 0.07
N ASP A 96 -8.56 10.16 0.12
CA ASP A 96 -7.43 9.25 -0.04
C ASP A 96 -7.32 8.30 1.15
N LEU A 97 -6.86 7.08 0.91
CA LEU A 97 -6.82 6.00 1.89
C LEU A 97 -5.42 5.44 2.06
N LEU A 98 -4.97 5.37 3.31
CA LEU A 98 -3.73 4.69 3.67
C LEU A 98 -4.04 3.33 4.30
N ILE A 99 -3.28 2.31 3.92
CA ILE A 99 -3.45 0.95 4.41
C ILE A 99 -2.13 0.53 5.06
N ASP A 100 -2.19 0.19 6.35
CA ASP A 100 -1.01 -0.27 7.10
C ASP A 100 -0.97 -1.80 7.08
N GLY A 101 -0.07 -2.37 6.29
CA GLY A 101 0.13 -3.81 6.19
C GLY A 101 1.27 -4.34 7.06
N GLY A 102 1.81 -3.53 7.94
CA GLY A 102 2.97 -3.87 8.78
C GLY A 102 2.65 -4.58 10.10
N ASN A 103 1.42 -5.04 10.30
CA ASN A 103 0.97 -5.71 11.53
C ASN A 103 1.14 -4.83 12.78
N SER A 104 0.66 -3.61 12.70
CA SER A 104 0.72 -2.65 13.81
C SER A 104 -0.14 -3.08 15.00
N ASP A 105 0.22 -2.57 16.17
CA ASP A 105 -0.56 -2.75 17.38
C ASP A 105 -1.95 -2.13 17.22
N TYR A 106 -2.96 -2.79 17.76
CA TYR A 106 -4.36 -2.37 17.68
C TYR A 106 -4.58 -0.94 18.18
N HIS A 107 -3.93 -0.56 19.29
CA HIS A 107 -4.08 0.79 19.85
C HIS A 107 -3.49 1.86 18.92
N ASP A 108 -2.37 1.56 18.27
CA ASP A 108 -1.76 2.46 17.28
C ASP A 108 -2.67 2.62 16.07
N THR A 109 -3.28 1.53 15.61
CA THR A 109 -4.22 1.58 14.49
C THR A 109 -5.42 2.46 14.82
N GLU A 110 -6.03 2.30 15.98
CA GLU A 110 -7.15 3.15 16.41
C GLU A 110 -6.77 4.63 16.47
N ARG A 111 -5.60 4.93 17.01
CA ARG A 111 -5.09 6.30 17.09
C ARG A 111 -4.94 6.91 15.70
N ARG A 112 -4.37 6.15 14.77
CA ARG A 112 -4.14 6.60 13.39
C ARG A 112 -5.43 6.80 12.63
N VAL A 113 -6.42 5.91 12.80
CA VAL A 113 -7.74 6.07 12.20
C VAL A 113 -8.34 7.42 12.59
N LYS A 114 -8.36 7.72 13.88
CA LYS A 114 -8.93 8.98 14.39
C LYS A 114 -8.15 10.20 13.88
N GLN A 115 -6.81 10.11 13.91
CA GLN A 115 -5.94 11.20 13.47
C GLN A 115 -6.17 11.54 12.00
N LEU A 116 -6.27 10.53 11.14
CA LEU A 116 -6.41 10.74 9.70
C LEU A 116 -7.84 11.08 9.30
N GLU A 117 -8.84 10.53 9.97
CA GLU A 117 -10.23 10.91 9.73
C GLU A 117 -10.47 12.40 10.02
N SER A 118 -9.78 12.95 11.02
CA SER A 118 -9.87 14.39 11.30
C SER A 118 -9.35 15.26 10.15
N LYS A 119 -8.55 14.69 9.26
CA LYS A 119 -8.02 15.35 8.06
C LYS A 119 -8.75 14.90 6.78
N SER A 120 -9.86 14.18 6.92
CA SER A 120 -10.64 13.63 5.81
C SER A 120 -9.90 12.55 4.99
N PHE A 121 -8.92 11.88 5.59
CA PHE A 121 -8.23 10.72 5.01
C PHE A 121 -8.72 9.43 5.67
N GLY A 122 -8.82 8.35 4.90
CA GLY A 122 -9.12 7.03 5.44
C GLY A 122 -7.85 6.33 5.90
N PHE A 123 -7.99 5.43 6.87
CA PHE A 123 -6.89 4.59 7.35
C PHE A 123 -7.41 3.21 7.71
N ILE A 124 -6.73 2.17 7.22
CA ILE A 124 -7.03 0.79 7.56
C ILE A 124 -5.76 0.11 8.08
N GLY A 125 -5.88 -0.54 9.22
CA GLY A 125 -4.87 -1.52 9.63
C GLY A 125 -5.21 -2.85 8.96
N MET A 126 -4.24 -3.52 8.35
CA MET A 126 -4.46 -4.78 7.65
C MET A 126 -3.43 -5.80 8.08
N GLY A 127 -3.89 -6.91 8.64
CA GLY A 127 -3.05 -8.08 8.87
C GLY A 127 -2.82 -8.80 7.54
N VAL A 128 -1.56 -9.04 7.20
CA VAL A 128 -1.19 -9.80 5.99
C VAL A 128 -0.30 -10.95 6.44
N SER A 129 -0.70 -12.18 6.13
CA SER A 129 0.06 -13.35 6.52
C SER A 129 0.13 -14.40 5.42
N GLY A 130 1.10 -15.30 5.51
CA GLY A 130 1.32 -16.36 4.52
C GLY A 130 2.76 -16.43 4.03
N GLY A 131 3.63 -15.57 4.54
CA GLY A 131 5.03 -15.49 4.10
C GLY A 131 5.18 -15.02 2.66
N ALA A 132 6.38 -15.14 2.10
CA ALA A 132 6.67 -14.67 0.75
C ALA A 132 5.81 -15.35 -0.31
N LYS A 133 5.67 -16.67 -0.24
CA LYS A 133 4.87 -17.44 -1.19
C LYS A 133 3.39 -17.08 -1.08
N GLY A 134 2.87 -16.98 0.14
CA GLY A 134 1.49 -16.58 0.38
C GLY A 134 1.21 -15.21 -0.16
N ALA A 135 2.09 -14.24 0.07
CA ALA A 135 1.91 -12.87 -0.44
C ALA A 135 1.80 -12.84 -1.97
N LEU A 136 2.54 -13.71 -2.66
CA LEU A 136 2.49 -13.81 -4.12
C LEU A 136 1.24 -14.52 -4.61
N GLU A 137 0.87 -15.62 -4.00
CA GLU A 137 -0.18 -16.53 -4.50
C GLU A 137 -1.56 -16.28 -3.91
N GLY A 138 -1.66 -15.71 -2.73
CA GLY A 138 -2.91 -15.43 -2.04
C GLY A 138 -2.73 -15.40 -0.54
N PRO A 139 -2.38 -14.24 0.04
CA PRO A 139 -2.19 -14.13 1.48
C PRO A 139 -3.52 -14.10 2.23
N SER A 140 -3.47 -14.42 3.51
CA SER A 140 -4.57 -14.09 4.41
C SER A 140 -4.52 -12.59 4.68
N MET A 141 -5.60 -11.88 4.39
CA MET A 141 -5.70 -10.43 4.56
C MET A 141 -6.86 -10.10 5.50
N MET A 142 -6.54 -9.42 6.60
CA MET A 142 -7.49 -9.13 7.67
C MET A 142 -7.61 -7.61 7.88
N PRO A 143 -8.44 -6.93 7.08
CA PRO A 143 -8.60 -5.48 7.20
C PRO A 143 -9.40 -5.10 8.44
N GLY A 144 -8.97 -4.03 9.12
CA GLY A 144 -9.66 -3.43 10.24
C GLY A 144 -9.72 -1.92 10.09
N GLY A 145 -10.91 -1.34 10.23
CA GLY A 145 -11.12 0.09 10.07
C GLY A 145 -12.60 0.37 9.87
N THR A 146 -12.92 1.52 9.29
CA THR A 146 -14.32 1.85 9.01
C THR A 146 -14.84 1.08 7.80
N LYS A 147 -16.15 0.88 7.75
CA LYS A 147 -16.81 0.23 6.61
C LYS A 147 -16.55 0.99 5.30
N ALA A 148 -16.62 2.31 5.33
CA ALA A 148 -16.39 3.13 4.14
C ALA A 148 -14.96 2.96 3.61
N SER A 149 -13.96 2.91 4.50
CA SER A 149 -12.57 2.66 4.12
C SER A 149 -12.40 1.26 3.52
N TYR A 150 -13.02 0.25 4.10
CA TYR A 150 -12.96 -1.11 3.58
C TYR A 150 -13.57 -1.20 2.18
N GLU A 151 -14.73 -0.58 1.97
CA GLU A 151 -15.40 -0.59 0.67
C GLU A 151 -14.51 -0.02 -0.45
N ALA A 152 -13.65 0.96 -0.12
CA ALA A 152 -12.73 1.56 -1.08
C ALA A 152 -11.65 0.59 -1.58
N ILE A 153 -11.36 -0.49 -0.84
CA ILE A 153 -10.32 -1.47 -1.20
C ILE A 153 -10.86 -2.90 -1.38
N GLU A 154 -12.15 -3.09 -1.25
CA GLU A 154 -12.77 -4.43 -1.27
C GLU A 154 -12.39 -5.23 -2.52
N SER A 155 -12.44 -4.63 -3.68
CA SER A 155 -12.09 -5.30 -4.94
C SER A 155 -10.62 -5.76 -4.94
N LEU A 156 -9.72 -4.88 -4.49
CA LEU A 156 -8.29 -5.19 -4.41
C LEU A 156 -8.03 -6.35 -3.44
N VAL A 157 -8.61 -6.27 -2.24
CA VAL A 157 -8.42 -7.30 -1.19
C VAL A 157 -8.99 -8.65 -1.65
N ASN A 158 -10.19 -8.66 -2.19
CA ASN A 158 -10.85 -9.90 -2.61
C ASN A 158 -10.09 -10.62 -3.73
N LYS A 159 -9.43 -9.88 -4.61
CA LYS A 159 -8.66 -10.49 -5.69
C LYS A 159 -7.27 -10.94 -5.26
N MET A 160 -6.65 -10.25 -4.33
CA MET A 160 -5.31 -10.57 -3.85
C MET A 160 -5.31 -11.67 -2.79
N ALA A 161 -6.34 -11.72 -1.94
CA ALA A 161 -6.40 -12.64 -0.82
C ALA A 161 -6.54 -14.10 -1.25
N ALA A 162 -6.21 -15.00 -0.33
CA ALA A 162 -6.41 -16.42 -0.54
C ALA A 162 -7.90 -16.73 -0.76
N GLN A 163 -8.15 -17.61 -1.71
CA GLN A 163 -9.50 -18.06 -2.07
C GLN A 163 -9.87 -19.33 -1.31
#